data_0b886f04bf0525ac1462e107ccf99361
#
_entry.id   0b886f04bf0525ac1462e107ccf99361
#
_cell.length_a   1.000
_cell.length_b   1.000
_cell.length_c   1.000
_cell.angle_alpha   90.00
_cell.angle_beta   90.00
_cell.angle_gamma   90.00
#
_symmetry.space_group_name_H-M   'P 1'
#
loop_
_entity.id
_entity.type
_entity.pdbx_description
1 polymer ?
#
loop_
_entity_poly.entity_id
_entity_poly.type
_entity_poly.pdbx_seq_one_letter_code
_entity_poly.pdbx_strand_id
1 'polypeptide(L)'
;MIRNTPWQWLLPVFLSSSYPLFIWIELEVKLDLLHYYIQFCRVNKKTHFIHLGLKDYQEAWDFQEQLFKETVDQKIANRKAADEEQVTTENYLIFCEHPHVYTLGKSGDENHLLANEAFLKEKEATFYKINRGGDITYHGPGQIVGYPILDLDHFFTDIHKYLRFLEEAVILTLKEYGIEAGRVDGLTGVWLDGDNDQKARKICALGVKSSRWVTMHGFAFNVNTNLEYFNYIVPCGIQDKAVTSLAKELGKEMEMKEVEDKLKNHLAEIFEMELIQPKTVTAN
;
A
#
# COMPACT_ATOMS: atom_id res chain seq x y z
N MET A 1 -34.21 29.43 1.42
CA MET A 1 -32.83 29.67 0.91
C MET A 1 -32.58 28.64 -0.20
N ILE A 2 -32.73 29.10 -1.43
CA ILE A 2 -32.62 28.25 -2.63
C ILE A 2 -31.15 28.25 -3.04
N ARG A 3 -30.52 27.06 -3.04
CA ARG A 3 -29.13 26.90 -3.49
C ARG A 3 -29.09 27.09 -5.02
N ASN A 4 -28.37 28.11 -5.46
CA ASN A 4 -28.04 28.33 -6.87
C ASN A 4 -27.19 27.16 -7.37
N THR A 5 -27.74 26.42 -8.31
CA THR A 5 -26.98 25.43 -9.11
C THR A 5 -26.23 26.16 -10.25
N PRO A 6 -24.99 25.80 -10.58
CA PRO A 6 -24.17 26.51 -11.57
C PRO A 6 -24.67 26.44 -13.02
N TRP A 7 -25.78 25.78 -13.28
CA TRP A 7 -26.26 25.45 -14.63
C TRP A 7 -27.25 26.42 -15.25
N GLN A 8 -27.62 27.50 -14.55
CA GLN A 8 -28.62 28.47 -15.07
C GLN A 8 -28.08 29.39 -16.19
N TRP A 9 -26.79 29.35 -16.52
CA TRP A 9 -26.20 30.26 -17.50
C TRP A 9 -25.90 29.66 -18.88
N LEU A 10 -26.29 28.40 -19.14
CA LEU A 10 -25.95 27.69 -20.39
C LEU A 10 -27.11 27.51 -21.39
N LEU A 11 -28.21 28.22 -21.25
CA LEU A 11 -29.26 28.30 -22.25
C LEU A 11 -29.91 29.69 -22.15
N PRO A 12 -30.14 30.46 -23.18
CA PRO A 12 -30.25 30.15 -24.61
C PRO A 12 -29.53 31.15 -25.52
N VAL A 13 -28.68 30.73 -26.40
CA VAL A 13 -28.46 31.47 -27.67
C VAL A 13 -28.06 30.44 -28.74
N PHE A 14 -28.66 30.56 -29.91
CA PHE A 14 -28.47 29.83 -31.15
C PHE A 14 -29.48 28.71 -31.48
N LEU A 15 -30.69 29.19 -31.78
CA LEU A 15 -31.48 28.63 -32.85
C LEU A 15 -31.40 29.61 -34.03
N SER A 16 -30.37 29.53 -34.85
CA SER A 16 -30.42 29.99 -36.23
C SER A 16 -29.55 29.09 -37.10
N SER A 17 -30.25 28.49 -38.02
CA SER A 17 -29.85 27.63 -39.13
C SER A 17 -28.48 27.91 -39.73
N SER A 18 -27.70 26.83 -39.97
CA SER A 18 -26.81 26.60 -41.11
C SER A 18 -25.45 25.98 -40.86
N TYR A 19 -25.18 25.23 -39.77
CA TYR A 19 -23.91 24.49 -39.70
C TYR A 19 -24.07 23.15 -38.96
N PRO A 20 -24.28 22.05 -39.70
CA PRO A 20 -24.31 20.70 -39.07
C PRO A 20 -22.99 20.32 -38.40
N LEU A 21 -21.85 20.90 -38.83
CA LEU A 21 -20.54 20.60 -38.25
C LEU A 21 -20.39 21.16 -36.82
N PHE A 22 -20.95 22.30 -36.51
CA PHE A 22 -20.91 22.92 -35.17
C PHE A 22 -21.72 22.12 -34.14
N ILE A 23 -22.83 21.55 -34.56
CA ILE A 23 -23.66 20.71 -33.66
C ILE A 23 -22.93 19.42 -33.31
N TRP A 24 -22.21 18.81 -34.24
CA TRP A 24 -21.42 17.60 -33.98
C TRP A 24 -20.25 17.86 -33.01
N ILE A 25 -19.51 18.96 -33.22
CA ILE A 25 -18.40 19.34 -32.31
C ILE A 25 -18.93 19.66 -30.92
N GLU A 26 -20.06 20.32 -30.79
CA GLU A 26 -20.68 20.65 -29.51
C GLU A 26 -21.21 19.40 -28.78
N LEU A 27 -21.73 18.41 -29.52
CA LEU A 27 -22.15 17.12 -28.99
C LEU A 27 -20.94 16.27 -28.55
N GLU A 28 -19.89 16.19 -29.34
CA GLU A 28 -18.65 15.47 -28.97
C GLU A 28 -18.02 16.08 -27.70
N VAL A 29 -17.88 17.40 -27.64
CA VAL A 29 -17.36 18.06 -26.44
C VAL A 29 -18.25 17.84 -25.22
N LYS A 30 -19.57 17.82 -25.38
CA LYS A 30 -20.49 17.50 -24.26
C LYS A 30 -20.43 16.04 -23.85
N LEU A 31 -20.27 15.12 -24.79
CA LEU A 31 -20.07 13.70 -24.51
C LEU A 31 -18.73 13.45 -23.83
N ASP A 32 -17.67 14.09 -24.26
CA ASP A 32 -16.36 14.01 -23.63
C ASP A 32 -16.37 14.59 -22.21
N LEU A 33 -17.02 15.74 -22.01
CA LEU A 33 -17.21 16.34 -20.69
C LEU A 33 -18.08 15.48 -19.78
N LEU A 34 -19.13 14.86 -20.32
CA LEU A 34 -19.98 13.94 -19.57
C LEU A 34 -19.23 12.65 -19.22
N HIS A 35 -18.45 12.11 -20.16
CA HIS A 35 -17.60 10.94 -19.92
C HIS A 35 -16.51 11.25 -18.86
N TYR A 36 -15.85 12.41 -18.98
CA TYR A 36 -14.91 12.89 -17.98
C TYR A 36 -15.56 13.08 -16.61
N TYR A 37 -16.76 13.66 -16.56
CA TYR A 37 -17.53 13.85 -15.33
C TYR A 37 -17.96 12.52 -14.71
N ILE A 38 -18.45 11.55 -15.51
CA ILE A 38 -18.79 10.21 -15.06
C ILE A 38 -17.57 9.47 -14.53
N GLN A 39 -16.43 9.58 -15.20
CA GLN A 39 -15.16 9.00 -14.76
C GLN A 39 -14.68 9.64 -13.45
N PHE A 40 -14.80 10.97 -13.32
CA PHE A 40 -14.47 11.69 -12.09
C PHE A 40 -15.39 11.31 -10.91
N CYS A 41 -16.68 11.10 -11.16
CA CYS A 41 -17.64 10.66 -10.15
C CYS A 41 -17.42 9.21 -9.68
N ARG A 42 -16.63 8.40 -10.41
CA ARG A 42 -16.33 7.00 -10.05
C ARG A 42 -15.04 6.84 -9.24
N VAL A 43 -14.24 7.89 -9.07
CA VAL A 43 -13.05 7.83 -8.23
C VAL A 43 -13.46 7.60 -6.77
N ASN A 44 -13.06 6.46 -6.21
CA ASN A 44 -13.31 6.11 -4.82
C ASN A 44 -12.02 6.13 -4.01
N LYS A 45 -11.79 7.17 -3.24
CA LYS A 45 -10.66 7.27 -2.30
C LYS A 45 -11.03 6.86 -0.87
N LYS A 46 -12.27 6.42 -0.64
CA LYS A 46 -12.67 5.83 0.64
C LYS A 46 -11.89 4.56 0.86
N THR A 47 -11.21 4.50 1.99
CA THR A 47 -10.32 3.41 2.34
C THR A 47 -10.64 2.91 3.74
N HIS A 48 -11.04 1.65 3.85
CA HIS A 48 -11.31 1.01 5.14
C HIS A 48 -9.99 0.80 5.88
N PHE A 49 -9.84 1.46 7.04
CA PHE A 49 -8.70 1.20 7.91
C PHE A 49 -9.01 0.03 8.84
N ILE A 50 -8.17 -1.02 8.81
CA ILE A 50 -8.34 -2.23 9.60
C ILE A 50 -7.06 -2.45 10.41
N HIS A 51 -7.19 -2.57 11.74
CA HIS A 51 -6.08 -2.95 12.60
C HIS A 51 -6.32 -4.36 13.14
N LEU A 52 -5.45 -5.31 12.79
CA LEU A 52 -5.60 -6.73 13.16
C LEU A 52 -4.87 -7.09 14.46
N GLY A 53 -4.09 -6.18 15.04
CA GLY A 53 -3.22 -6.48 16.19
C GLY A 53 -2.12 -7.48 15.85
N LEU A 54 -1.71 -8.27 16.84
CA LEU A 54 -0.79 -9.39 16.63
C LEU A 54 -1.57 -10.54 15.95
N LYS A 55 -1.26 -10.80 14.69
CA LYS A 55 -2.02 -11.72 13.84
C LYS A 55 -1.11 -12.77 13.22
N ASP A 56 -1.53 -14.05 13.25
CA ASP A 56 -0.84 -15.11 12.52
C ASP A 56 -0.67 -14.75 11.04
N TYR A 57 0.49 -15.10 10.47
CA TYR A 57 0.82 -14.69 9.11
C TYR A 57 -0.12 -15.30 8.07
N GLN A 58 -0.45 -16.60 8.20
CA GLN A 58 -1.34 -17.29 7.26
C GLN A 58 -2.74 -16.69 7.30
N GLU A 59 -3.28 -16.45 8.51
CA GLU A 59 -4.60 -15.84 8.65
C GLU A 59 -4.66 -14.42 8.04
N ALA A 60 -3.62 -13.60 8.26
CA ALA A 60 -3.55 -12.27 7.66
C ALA A 60 -3.36 -12.35 6.13
N TRP A 61 -2.62 -13.32 5.63
CA TRP A 61 -2.46 -13.55 4.19
C TRP A 61 -3.75 -14.02 3.53
N ASP A 62 -4.47 -14.96 4.12
CA ASP A 62 -5.76 -15.43 3.63
C ASP A 62 -6.79 -14.28 3.58
N PHE A 63 -6.80 -13.43 4.59
CA PHE A 63 -7.65 -12.24 4.62
C PHE A 63 -7.29 -11.24 3.50
N GLN A 64 -6.01 -11.00 3.24
CA GLN A 64 -5.57 -10.18 2.13
C GLN A 64 -5.97 -10.78 0.78
N GLU A 65 -5.77 -12.11 0.57
CA GLU A 65 -6.13 -12.79 -0.68
C GLU A 65 -7.65 -12.71 -0.93
N GLN A 66 -8.47 -12.81 0.11
CA GLN A 66 -9.91 -12.64 -0.01
C GLN A 66 -10.25 -11.24 -0.55
N LEU A 67 -9.81 -10.17 0.12
CA LEU A 67 -10.10 -8.79 -0.28
C LEU A 67 -9.54 -8.45 -1.66
N PHE A 68 -8.33 -8.90 -1.93
CA PHE A 68 -7.68 -8.74 -3.23
C PHE A 68 -8.49 -9.42 -4.34
N LYS A 69 -8.92 -10.66 -4.12
CA LYS A 69 -9.71 -11.42 -5.08
C LYS A 69 -11.07 -10.78 -5.32
N GLU A 70 -11.78 -10.38 -4.26
CA GLU A 70 -13.06 -9.69 -4.36
C GLU A 70 -12.96 -8.43 -5.21
N THR A 71 -11.93 -7.60 -4.98
CA THR A 71 -11.69 -6.38 -5.73
C THR A 71 -11.36 -6.67 -7.20
N VAL A 72 -10.50 -7.67 -7.47
CA VAL A 72 -10.14 -8.07 -8.85
C VAL A 72 -11.36 -8.64 -9.58
N ASP A 73 -12.15 -9.49 -8.94
CA ASP A 73 -13.34 -10.10 -9.54
C ASP A 73 -14.41 -9.04 -9.86
N GLN A 74 -14.58 -8.04 -8.97
CA GLN A 74 -15.46 -6.90 -9.23
C GLN A 74 -14.99 -6.08 -10.45
N LYS A 75 -13.69 -5.82 -10.59
CA LYS A 75 -13.14 -5.16 -11.78
C LYS A 75 -13.39 -5.96 -13.06
N ILE A 76 -13.30 -7.29 -13.00
CA ILE A 76 -13.56 -8.16 -14.14
C ILE A 76 -15.07 -8.11 -14.50
N ALA A 77 -15.96 -8.12 -13.51
CA ALA A 77 -17.39 -8.00 -13.71
C ALA A 77 -17.75 -6.66 -14.35
N ASN A 78 -17.21 -5.56 -13.83
CA ASN A 78 -17.44 -4.21 -14.34
C ASN A 78 -17.09 -4.05 -15.83
N ARG A 79 -16.02 -4.72 -16.31
CA ARG A 79 -15.65 -4.68 -17.74
C ARG A 79 -16.70 -5.27 -18.69
N LYS A 80 -17.61 -6.07 -18.17
CA LYS A 80 -18.67 -6.74 -18.95
C LYS A 80 -20.05 -6.12 -18.73
N ALA A 81 -20.20 -5.30 -17.71
CA ALA A 81 -21.43 -4.64 -17.33
C ALA A 81 -21.62 -3.33 -18.10
N ALA A 82 -22.87 -2.93 -18.30
CA ALA A 82 -23.20 -1.58 -18.76
C ALA A 82 -22.75 -0.55 -17.71
N ASP A 83 -22.54 0.68 -18.13
CA ASP A 83 -21.96 1.71 -17.25
C ASP A 83 -22.77 1.95 -15.98
N GLU A 84 -24.09 1.94 -16.06
CA GLU A 84 -25.00 2.12 -14.93
C GLU A 84 -25.03 0.91 -13.96
N GLU A 85 -24.58 -0.26 -14.41
CA GLU A 85 -24.54 -1.50 -13.61
C GLU A 85 -23.21 -1.72 -12.92
N GLN A 86 -22.18 -0.91 -13.21
CA GLN A 86 -20.87 -1.07 -12.63
C GLN A 86 -20.87 -0.71 -11.14
N VAL A 87 -20.24 -1.56 -10.35
CA VAL A 87 -20.09 -1.39 -8.89
C VAL A 87 -18.70 -0.86 -8.58
N THR A 88 -18.64 0.22 -7.81
CA THR A 88 -17.36 0.79 -7.37
C THR A 88 -16.61 -0.20 -6.48
N THR A 89 -15.32 -0.40 -6.76
CA THR A 89 -14.44 -1.24 -5.94
C THR A 89 -14.08 -0.55 -4.62
N GLU A 90 -13.83 -1.35 -3.59
CA GLU A 90 -13.44 -0.87 -2.26
C GLU A 90 -11.91 -0.86 -2.11
N ASN A 91 -11.40 -0.04 -1.18
CA ASN A 91 -9.99 0.03 -0.83
C ASN A 91 -9.81 -0.25 0.66
N TYR A 92 -8.66 -0.85 1.00
CA TYR A 92 -8.35 -1.24 2.37
C TYR A 92 -6.91 -0.85 2.71
N LEU A 93 -6.70 -0.35 3.92
CA LEU A 93 -5.40 -0.18 4.55
C LEU A 93 -5.38 -1.00 5.84
N ILE A 94 -4.59 -2.07 5.85
CA ILE A 94 -4.53 -3.00 6.97
C ILE A 94 -3.19 -2.82 7.66
N PHE A 95 -3.21 -2.66 9.00
CA PHE A 95 -2.03 -2.73 9.85
C PHE A 95 -2.11 -3.92 10.78
N CYS A 96 -0.97 -4.55 10.99
CA CYS A 96 -0.81 -5.63 11.97
C CYS A 96 0.65 -5.77 12.42
N GLU A 97 0.83 -6.58 13.45
CA GLU A 97 2.09 -7.21 13.80
C GLU A 97 1.96 -8.72 13.55
N HIS A 98 3.07 -9.43 13.40
CA HIS A 98 3.09 -10.89 13.28
C HIS A 98 3.90 -11.53 14.40
N PRO A 99 3.62 -12.77 14.80
CA PRO A 99 4.61 -13.64 15.41
C PRO A 99 5.84 -13.78 14.51
N HIS A 100 6.93 -14.32 15.04
CA HIS A 100 8.16 -14.48 14.28
C HIS A 100 7.95 -15.30 13.00
N VAL A 101 8.16 -14.69 11.84
CA VAL A 101 7.97 -15.33 10.54
C VAL A 101 8.96 -14.81 9.49
N TYR A 102 9.47 -15.73 8.69
CA TYR A 102 10.25 -15.44 7.50
C TYR A 102 9.39 -15.65 6.27
N THR A 103 9.46 -14.72 5.32
CA THR A 103 8.71 -14.82 4.07
C THR A 103 9.65 -14.68 2.87
N LEU A 104 9.62 -15.67 1.98
CA LEU A 104 10.39 -15.70 0.74
C LEU A 104 9.51 -15.24 -0.42
N GLY A 105 9.87 -14.13 -1.05
CA GLY A 105 9.21 -13.59 -2.23
C GLY A 105 9.61 -14.31 -3.52
N LYS A 106 8.98 -13.92 -4.64
CA LYS A 106 9.17 -14.57 -5.95
C LYS A 106 10.60 -14.54 -6.49
N SER A 107 11.37 -13.52 -6.13
CA SER A 107 12.74 -13.33 -6.62
C SER A 107 13.79 -13.89 -5.65
N GLY A 108 13.33 -14.53 -4.56
CA GLY A 108 14.23 -15.01 -3.51
C GLY A 108 14.77 -16.39 -3.77
N ASP A 109 15.96 -16.65 -3.21
CA ASP A 109 16.57 -17.97 -3.14
C ASP A 109 16.37 -18.58 -1.75
N GLU A 110 15.97 -19.85 -1.65
CA GLU A 110 15.80 -20.56 -0.38
C GLU A 110 17.10 -20.61 0.43
N ASN A 111 18.25 -20.59 -0.22
CA ASN A 111 19.55 -20.53 0.43
C ASN A 111 19.79 -19.23 1.20
N HIS A 112 18.95 -18.20 1.00
CA HIS A 112 18.97 -16.97 1.77
C HIS A 112 18.35 -17.14 3.18
N LEU A 113 17.69 -18.26 3.47
CA LEU A 113 17.35 -18.65 4.83
C LEU A 113 18.50 -19.47 5.41
N LEU A 114 19.23 -18.91 6.36
CA LEU A 114 20.38 -19.55 7.02
C LEU A 114 19.97 -20.50 8.16
N ALA A 115 18.69 -20.57 8.47
CA ALA A 115 18.10 -21.35 9.55
C ALA A 115 17.47 -22.65 9.04
N ASN A 116 17.70 -23.76 9.72
CA ASN A 116 16.99 -25.01 9.45
C ASN A 116 15.69 -25.12 10.27
N GLU A 117 14.85 -26.12 10.00
CA GLU A 117 13.56 -26.32 10.67
C GLU A 117 13.67 -26.46 12.20
N ALA A 118 14.70 -27.15 12.69
CA ALA A 118 14.92 -27.30 14.13
C ALA A 118 15.21 -25.98 14.82
N PHE A 119 16.00 -25.12 14.16
CA PHE A 119 16.32 -23.79 14.64
C PHE A 119 15.10 -22.87 14.58
N LEU A 120 14.33 -22.90 13.50
CA LEU A 120 13.08 -22.12 13.41
C LEU A 120 12.11 -22.49 14.54
N LYS A 121 11.98 -23.77 14.83
CA LYS A 121 11.14 -24.23 15.94
C LYS A 121 11.67 -23.75 17.30
N GLU A 122 12.98 -23.78 17.53
CA GLU A 122 13.61 -23.25 18.75
C GLU A 122 13.33 -21.75 18.93
N LYS A 123 13.33 -20.99 17.83
CA LYS A 123 13.07 -19.55 17.80
C LYS A 123 11.59 -19.19 17.69
N GLU A 124 10.70 -20.17 17.77
CA GLU A 124 9.26 -19.97 17.59
C GLU A 124 8.90 -19.24 16.30
N ALA A 125 9.71 -19.44 15.24
CA ALA A 125 9.55 -18.79 13.96
C ALA A 125 8.97 -19.72 12.89
N THR A 126 8.15 -19.19 12.00
CA THR A 126 7.60 -19.90 10.85
C THR A 126 8.26 -19.45 9.54
N PHE A 127 8.06 -20.20 8.45
CA PHE A 127 8.58 -19.85 7.14
C PHE A 127 7.51 -20.07 6.07
N TYR A 128 7.31 -19.07 5.21
CA TYR A 128 6.37 -19.13 4.08
C TYR A 128 7.02 -18.70 2.77
N LYS A 129 6.73 -19.45 1.70
CA LYS A 129 6.97 -19.01 0.32
C LYS A 129 5.74 -18.31 -0.19
N ILE A 130 5.88 -17.09 -0.66
CA ILE A 130 4.75 -16.22 -1.02
C ILE A 130 4.95 -15.55 -2.38
N ASN A 131 3.90 -14.94 -2.88
CA ASN A 131 3.88 -14.40 -4.24
C ASN A 131 4.10 -12.88 -4.33
N ARG A 132 4.65 -12.22 -3.28
CA ARG A 132 5.10 -10.82 -3.34
C ARG A 132 6.38 -10.65 -4.15
N GLY A 133 6.64 -9.44 -4.59
CA GLY A 133 7.96 -9.08 -5.12
C GLY A 133 9.05 -9.09 -4.05
N GLY A 134 10.30 -9.16 -4.49
CA GLY A 134 11.49 -9.18 -3.62
C GLY A 134 11.89 -10.57 -3.16
N ASP A 135 12.88 -10.60 -2.28
CA ASP A 135 13.56 -11.76 -1.73
C ASP A 135 13.02 -12.10 -0.33
N ILE A 136 13.83 -12.77 0.50
CA ILE A 136 13.51 -13.11 1.88
C ILE A 136 13.44 -11.86 2.77
N THR A 137 12.51 -11.86 3.71
CA THR A 137 12.46 -10.90 4.81
C THR A 137 11.95 -11.57 6.08
N TYR A 138 12.01 -10.82 7.18
CA TYR A 138 11.52 -11.22 8.48
C TYR A 138 10.40 -10.28 8.94
N HIS A 139 9.40 -10.84 9.62
CA HIS A 139 8.39 -10.11 10.37
C HIS A 139 8.34 -10.63 11.80
N GLY A 140 8.05 -9.75 12.75
CA GLY A 140 7.94 -10.09 14.16
C GLY A 140 7.33 -8.98 15.00
N PRO A 141 7.11 -9.24 16.31
CA PRO A 141 6.59 -8.24 17.24
C PRO A 141 7.42 -6.94 17.23
N GLY A 142 6.76 -5.82 17.41
CA GLY A 142 7.37 -4.48 17.33
C GLY A 142 7.63 -3.99 15.91
N GLN A 143 7.16 -4.70 14.88
CA GLN A 143 7.22 -4.27 13.48
C GLN A 143 5.82 -3.90 12.98
N ILE A 144 5.62 -2.69 12.49
CA ILE A 144 4.38 -2.33 11.81
C ILE A 144 4.40 -2.92 10.41
N VAL A 145 3.50 -3.89 10.16
CA VAL A 145 3.30 -4.44 8.83
C VAL A 145 2.04 -3.82 8.22
N GLY A 146 2.21 -3.17 7.08
CA GLY A 146 1.12 -2.48 6.37
C GLY A 146 0.78 -3.17 5.06
N TYR A 147 -0.49 -3.47 4.86
CA TYR A 147 -1.04 -4.11 3.68
C TYR A 147 -2.09 -3.22 3.00
N PRO A 148 -1.70 -2.29 2.11
CA PRO A 148 -2.65 -1.55 1.32
C PRO A 148 -3.19 -2.41 0.18
N ILE A 149 -4.50 -2.68 0.19
CA ILE A 149 -5.22 -3.36 -0.89
C ILE A 149 -6.05 -2.29 -1.58
N LEU A 150 -5.48 -1.71 -2.63
CA LEU A 150 -6.01 -0.55 -3.33
C LEU A 150 -6.31 -0.89 -4.78
N ASP A 151 -7.42 -0.43 -5.29
CA ASP A 151 -7.65 -0.31 -6.71
C ASP A 151 -7.00 0.99 -7.21
N LEU A 152 -5.82 0.87 -7.79
CA LEU A 152 -5.05 2.03 -8.25
C LEU A 152 -5.72 2.82 -9.36
N ASP A 153 -6.78 2.31 -10.04
CA ASP A 153 -7.57 3.11 -10.97
C ASP A 153 -8.28 4.27 -10.25
N HIS A 154 -8.46 4.18 -8.92
CA HIS A 154 -8.99 5.27 -8.10
C HIS A 154 -7.92 6.29 -7.66
N PHE A 155 -6.65 5.99 -7.86
CA PHE A 155 -5.53 6.83 -7.44
C PHE A 155 -4.64 7.22 -8.63
N PHE A 156 -3.88 6.27 -9.14
CA PHE A 156 -3.00 6.41 -10.31
C PHE A 156 -2.49 5.04 -10.76
N THR A 157 -2.35 4.80 -12.04
CA THR A 157 -1.90 3.52 -12.61
C THR A 157 -0.38 3.51 -12.84
N ASP A 158 0.38 3.59 -11.74
CA ASP A 158 1.85 3.56 -11.75
C ASP A 158 2.36 2.86 -10.49
N ILE A 159 2.94 1.65 -10.66
CA ILE A 159 3.44 0.85 -9.54
C ILE A 159 4.72 1.43 -8.92
N HIS A 160 5.54 2.13 -9.70
CA HIS A 160 6.74 2.78 -9.16
C HIS A 160 6.34 3.97 -8.29
N LYS A 161 5.40 4.78 -8.73
CA LYS A 161 4.83 5.86 -7.93
C LYS A 161 4.19 5.34 -6.66
N TYR A 162 3.47 4.21 -6.74
CA TYR A 162 2.88 3.55 -5.57
C TYR A 162 3.94 3.18 -4.53
N LEU A 163 5.05 2.54 -4.94
CA LEU A 163 6.14 2.20 -4.03
C LEU A 163 6.78 3.46 -3.43
N ARG A 164 7.00 4.51 -4.24
CA ARG A 164 7.55 5.79 -3.75
C ARG A 164 6.64 6.45 -2.73
N PHE A 165 5.33 6.34 -2.88
CA PHE A 165 4.35 6.88 -1.92
C PHE A 165 4.38 6.13 -0.59
N LEU A 166 4.50 4.80 -0.61
CA LEU A 166 4.67 4.01 0.61
C LEU A 166 5.96 4.37 1.35
N GLU A 167 7.06 4.51 0.62
CA GLU A 167 8.33 4.94 1.21
C GLU A 167 8.25 6.35 1.78
N GLU A 168 7.61 7.28 1.08
CA GLU A 168 7.45 8.67 1.53
C GLU A 168 6.70 8.75 2.85
N ALA A 169 5.63 7.98 3.02
CA ALA A 169 4.88 7.95 4.27
C ALA A 169 5.76 7.54 5.46
N VAL A 170 6.63 6.54 5.28
CA VAL A 170 7.58 6.13 6.32
C VAL A 170 8.65 7.20 6.55
N ILE A 171 9.17 7.82 5.48
CA ILE A 171 10.17 8.90 5.58
C ILE A 171 9.60 10.09 6.37
N LEU A 172 8.37 10.52 6.06
CA LEU A 172 7.71 11.60 6.79
C LEU A 172 7.43 11.23 8.26
N THR A 173 7.05 9.98 8.51
CA THR A 173 6.88 9.48 9.88
C THR A 173 8.20 9.57 10.65
N LEU A 174 9.31 9.13 10.08
CA LEU A 174 10.64 9.20 10.69
C LEU A 174 11.09 10.64 10.95
N LYS A 175 10.76 11.54 10.04
CA LYS A 175 11.06 12.97 10.19
C LYS A 175 10.40 13.59 11.43
N GLU A 176 9.20 13.15 11.80
CA GLU A 176 8.54 13.60 13.04
C GLU A 176 9.31 13.21 14.32
N TYR A 177 10.15 12.18 14.22
CA TYR A 177 11.05 11.76 15.31
C TYR A 177 12.46 12.33 15.18
N GLY A 178 12.68 13.26 14.24
CA GLY A 178 13.99 13.88 14.00
C GLY A 178 15.00 12.98 13.31
N ILE A 179 14.53 11.89 12.67
CA ILE A 179 15.38 10.96 11.92
C ILE A 179 15.33 11.32 10.43
N GLU A 180 16.50 11.59 9.85
CA GLU A 180 16.64 11.74 8.40
C GLU A 180 16.74 10.37 7.73
N ALA A 181 15.77 10.08 6.86
CA ALA A 181 15.70 8.86 6.10
C ALA A 181 15.46 9.15 4.63
N GLY A 182 15.78 8.20 3.77
CA GLY A 182 15.65 8.38 2.33
C GLY A 182 15.59 7.05 1.58
N ARG A 183 15.90 7.14 0.29
CA ARG A 183 15.93 6.04 -0.67
C ARG A 183 17.34 5.81 -1.13
N VAL A 184 17.63 4.59 -1.55
CA VAL A 184 18.88 4.23 -2.22
C VAL A 184 18.56 3.87 -3.67
N ASP A 185 19.28 4.44 -4.61
CA ASP A 185 19.06 4.22 -6.03
C ASP A 185 19.17 2.72 -6.38
N GLY A 186 18.20 2.24 -7.14
CA GLY A 186 18.11 0.83 -7.53
C GLY A 186 17.62 -0.12 -6.44
N LEU A 187 17.42 0.36 -5.20
CA LEU A 187 16.90 -0.44 -4.09
C LEU A 187 15.52 0.05 -3.64
N THR A 188 14.65 -0.89 -3.29
CA THR A 188 13.34 -0.60 -2.71
C THR A 188 13.43 -0.64 -1.18
N GLY A 189 12.75 0.29 -0.51
CA GLY A 189 12.73 0.40 0.94
C GLY A 189 13.13 1.78 1.44
N VAL A 190 13.04 1.98 2.76
CA VAL A 190 13.46 3.21 3.43
C VAL A 190 14.77 2.94 4.18
N TRP A 191 15.69 3.85 4.00
CA TRP A 191 17.08 3.71 4.46
C TRP A 191 17.52 4.94 5.25
N LEU A 192 18.41 4.72 6.20
CA LEU A 192 19.20 5.74 6.85
C LEU A 192 20.61 5.69 6.28
N ASP A 193 21.25 6.85 6.14
CA ASP A 193 22.60 7.02 5.57
C ASP A 193 22.79 6.30 4.22
N GLY A 194 21.76 6.35 3.37
CA GLY A 194 21.69 5.58 2.11
C GLY A 194 22.75 5.94 1.07
N ASP A 195 23.38 7.09 1.18
CA ASP A 195 24.49 7.60 0.38
C ASP A 195 25.88 7.08 0.84
N ASN A 196 25.93 6.40 1.99
CA ASN A 196 27.14 5.84 2.58
C ASN A 196 27.02 4.32 2.72
N ASP A 197 27.63 3.56 1.82
CA ASP A 197 27.55 2.10 1.77
C ASP A 197 27.94 1.42 3.10
N GLN A 198 28.85 2.00 3.87
CA GLN A 198 29.30 1.43 5.15
C GLN A 198 28.32 1.71 6.31
N LYS A 199 27.47 2.73 6.18
CA LYS A 199 26.52 3.14 7.22
C LYS A 199 25.08 2.88 6.82
N ALA A 200 24.83 2.64 5.55
CA ALA A 200 23.48 2.42 5.02
C ALA A 200 22.77 1.27 5.76
N ARG A 201 21.62 1.57 6.33
CA ARG A 201 20.81 0.60 7.06
C ARG A 201 19.33 0.76 6.76
N LYS A 202 18.69 -0.35 6.47
CA LYS A 202 17.28 -0.39 6.10
C LYS A 202 16.41 -0.36 7.35
N ILE A 203 15.44 0.55 7.40
CA ILE A 203 14.45 0.64 8.48
C ILE A 203 13.08 0.15 8.05
N CYS A 204 12.76 0.18 6.76
CA CYS A 204 11.51 -0.35 6.22
C CYS A 204 11.77 -1.12 4.93
N ALA A 205 11.28 -2.34 4.87
CA ALA A 205 11.27 -3.19 3.68
C ALA A 205 9.92 -3.08 2.97
N LEU A 206 9.93 -3.17 1.62
CA LEU A 206 8.72 -3.20 0.81
C LEU A 206 8.76 -4.38 -0.14
N GLY A 207 7.60 -5.02 -0.29
CA GLY A 207 7.41 -6.10 -1.27
C GLY A 207 5.92 -6.24 -1.60
N VAL A 208 5.54 -5.91 -2.83
CA VAL A 208 4.14 -5.84 -3.26
C VAL A 208 3.83 -6.85 -4.36
N LYS A 209 2.56 -7.15 -4.53
CA LYS A 209 1.97 -7.84 -5.68
C LYS A 209 0.92 -6.92 -6.28
N SER A 210 0.82 -6.90 -7.59
CA SER A 210 -0.26 -6.20 -8.29
C SER A 210 -0.84 -7.06 -9.40
N SER A 211 -2.16 -6.99 -9.57
CA SER A 211 -2.87 -7.56 -10.72
C SER A 211 -4.04 -6.66 -11.07
N ARG A 212 -4.17 -6.32 -12.35
CA ARG A 212 -5.20 -5.39 -12.84
C ARG A 212 -5.28 -4.08 -12.05
N TRP A 213 -4.11 -3.58 -11.65
CA TRP A 213 -3.97 -2.37 -10.83
C TRP A 213 -4.55 -2.49 -9.41
N VAL A 214 -4.90 -3.66 -8.95
CA VAL A 214 -5.18 -3.93 -7.53
C VAL A 214 -3.89 -4.36 -6.86
N THR A 215 -3.59 -3.78 -5.68
CA THR A 215 -2.38 -4.07 -4.90
C THR A 215 -2.64 -5.06 -3.77
N MET A 216 -1.59 -5.73 -3.31
CA MET A 216 -1.59 -6.64 -2.17
C MET A 216 -0.18 -6.73 -1.57
N HIS A 217 -0.05 -7.20 -0.33
CA HIS A 217 1.14 -7.07 0.49
C HIS A 217 1.47 -5.59 0.71
N GLY A 218 2.71 -5.22 0.99
CA GLY A 218 3.02 -3.81 1.22
C GLY A 218 4.40 -3.60 1.83
N PHE A 219 4.44 -3.17 3.08
CA PHE A 219 5.67 -2.78 3.76
C PHE A 219 5.78 -3.36 5.18
N ALA A 220 7.01 -3.36 5.68
CA ALA A 220 7.35 -3.77 7.04
C ALA A 220 8.31 -2.74 7.63
N PHE A 221 7.81 -1.93 8.56
CA PHE A 221 8.53 -0.85 9.23
C PHE A 221 9.01 -1.29 10.61
N ASN A 222 10.31 -1.34 10.82
CA ASN A 222 10.92 -1.73 12.08
C ASN A 222 10.79 -0.60 13.11
N VAL A 223 9.92 -0.76 14.10
CA VAL A 223 9.73 0.20 15.21
C VAL A 223 10.49 -0.27 16.45
N ASN A 224 9.98 -1.30 17.14
CA ASN A 224 10.63 -1.95 18.30
C ASN A 224 11.13 -3.37 17.98
N THR A 225 11.30 -3.67 16.71
CA THR A 225 11.59 -4.99 16.17
C THR A 225 12.88 -5.56 16.75
N ASN A 226 12.88 -6.83 17.18
CA ASN A 226 14.11 -7.55 17.51
C ASN A 226 14.91 -7.83 16.23
N LEU A 227 15.98 -7.07 16.05
CA LEU A 227 16.82 -7.12 14.85
C LEU A 227 17.70 -8.36 14.75
N GLU A 228 17.87 -9.13 15.84
CA GLU A 228 18.68 -10.37 15.84
C GLU A 228 18.14 -11.40 14.84
N TYR A 229 16.84 -11.43 14.63
CA TYR A 229 16.22 -12.36 13.68
C TYR A 229 16.65 -12.11 12.22
N PHE A 230 17.10 -10.92 11.87
CA PHE A 230 17.66 -10.64 10.54
C PHE A 230 19.02 -11.31 10.30
N ASN A 231 19.73 -11.73 11.36
CA ASN A 231 20.99 -12.46 11.22
C ASN A 231 20.82 -13.87 10.65
N TYR A 232 19.60 -14.37 10.60
CA TYR A 232 19.28 -15.72 10.10
C TYR A 232 18.82 -15.73 8.64
N ILE A 233 18.95 -14.59 7.95
CA ILE A 233 18.65 -14.45 6.52
C ILE A 233 19.72 -13.61 5.82
N VAL A 234 19.83 -13.79 4.50
CA VAL A 234 20.62 -12.92 3.61
C VAL A 234 19.64 -12.07 2.79
N PRO A 235 19.23 -10.88 3.28
CA PRO A 235 18.21 -10.09 2.60
C PRO A 235 18.71 -9.60 1.24
N CYS A 236 17.95 -9.88 0.16
CA CYS A 236 18.25 -9.44 -1.22
C CYS A 236 19.65 -9.86 -1.75
N GLY A 237 20.27 -10.92 -1.18
CA GLY A 237 21.64 -11.33 -1.55
C GLY A 237 22.73 -10.30 -1.26
N ILE A 238 22.40 -9.21 -0.55
CA ILE A 238 23.34 -8.13 -0.18
C ILE A 238 23.79 -8.39 1.25
N GLN A 239 24.97 -8.99 1.39
CA GLN A 239 25.55 -9.34 2.70
C GLN A 239 26.00 -8.13 3.52
N ASP A 240 26.18 -6.96 2.89
CA ASP A 240 26.90 -5.83 3.50
C ASP A 240 25.98 -4.71 4.02
N LYS A 241 24.65 -4.81 3.87
CA LYS A 241 23.75 -3.73 4.32
C LYS A 241 22.99 -4.12 5.58
N ALA A 242 23.18 -3.33 6.63
CA ALA A 242 22.56 -3.51 7.93
C ALA A 242 21.04 -3.23 7.91
N VAL A 243 20.35 -3.71 8.94
CA VAL A 243 18.98 -3.33 9.28
C VAL A 243 18.99 -2.53 10.59
N THR A 244 18.00 -1.65 10.72
CA THR A 244 17.79 -0.87 11.94
C THR A 244 16.32 -0.79 12.31
N SER A 245 16.01 -0.18 13.45
CA SER A 245 14.66 0.09 13.93
C SER A 245 14.58 1.48 14.55
N LEU A 246 13.38 2.05 14.64
CA LEU A 246 13.14 3.35 15.24
C LEU A 246 13.63 3.39 16.70
N ALA A 247 13.37 2.34 17.48
CA ALA A 247 13.83 2.21 18.86
C ALA A 247 15.36 2.22 18.96
N LYS A 248 16.06 1.52 18.05
CA LYS A 248 17.52 1.48 18.02
C LYS A 248 18.13 2.85 17.71
N GLU A 249 17.55 3.58 16.76
CA GLU A 249 18.03 4.91 16.36
C GLU A 249 17.81 5.96 17.48
N LEU A 250 16.70 5.87 18.21
CA LEU A 250 16.36 6.79 19.29
C LEU A 250 16.90 6.35 20.67
N GLY A 251 17.40 5.12 20.79
CA GLY A 251 17.91 4.56 22.05
C GLY A 251 16.83 4.32 23.10
N LYS A 252 15.56 4.20 22.70
CA LYS A 252 14.42 3.93 23.59
C LYS A 252 13.30 3.21 22.86
N GLU A 253 12.50 2.44 23.61
CA GLU A 253 11.28 1.82 23.11
C GLU A 253 10.24 2.89 22.74
N MET A 254 9.48 2.63 21.68
CA MET A 254 8.47 3.54 21.13
C MET A 254 7.08 3.05 21.46
N GLU A 255 6.15 3.98 21.65
CA GLU A 255 4.73 3.63 21.73
C GLU A 255 4.21 3.29 20.32
N MET A 256 3.90 2.00 20.10
CA MET A 256 3.52 1.49 18.77
C MET A 256 2.33 2.24 18.19
N LYS A 257 1.30 2.47 19.02
CA LYS A 257 0.07 3.16 18.59
C LYS A 257 0.32 4.58 18.11
N GLU A 258 1.25 5.31 18.73
CA GLU A 258 1.62 6.66 18.29
C GLU A 258 2.28 6.61 16.90
N VAL A 259 3.21 5.66 16.69
CA VAL A 259 3.90 5.51 15.40
C VAL A 259 2.92 5.09 14.30
N GLU A 260 2.02 4.14 14.60
CA GLU A 260 0.97 3.71 13.68
C GLU A 260 0.05 4.87 13.25
N ASP A 261 -0.40 5.69 14.21
CA ASP A 261 -1.30 6.81 13.90
C ASP A 261 -0.62 7.86 13.00
N LYS A 262 0.64 8.18 13.24
CA LYS A 262 1.43 9.07 12.37
C LYS A 262 1.58 8.49 10.98
N LEU A 263 2.01 7.23 10.87
CA LEU A 263 2.19 6.55 9.58
C LEU A 263 0.88 6.46 8.79
N LYS A 264 -0.21 6.12 9.47
CA LYS A 264 -1.56 6.08 8.89
C LYS A 264 -1.97 7.45 8.32
N ASN A 265 -1.71 8.52 9.06
CA ASN A 265 -2.04 9.87 8.62
C ASN A 265 -1.22 10.29 7.40
N HIS A 266 0.08 10.02 7.37
CA HIS A 266 0.92 10.28 6.19
C HIS A 266 0.51 9.46 4.99
N LEU A 267 0.14 8.18 5.16
CA LEU A 267 -0.43 7.39 4.07
C LEU A 267 -1.72 8.00 3.54
N ALA A 268 -2.63 8.39 4.43
CA ALA A 268 -3.89 9.01 4.04
C ALA A 268 -3.66 10.32 3.28
N GLU A 269 -2.75 11.17 3.72
CA GLU A 269 -2.42 12.44 3.07
C GLU A 269 -1.78 12.23 1.69
N ILE A 270 -0.75 11.39 1.58
CA ILE A 270 0.00 11.16 0.34
C ILE A 270 -0.86 10.53 -0.75
N PHE A 271 -1.69 9.55 -0.39
CA PHE A 271 -2.62 8.90 -1.31
C PHE A 271 -3.95 9.66 -1.45
N GLU A 272 -4.16 10.73 -0.67
CA GLU A 272 -5.44 11.44 -0.58
C GLU A 272 -6.60 10.50 -0.21
N MET A 273 -6.37 9.58 0.74
CA MET A 273 -7.37 8.62 1.21
C MET A 273 -8.37 9.29 2.15
N GLU A 274 -9.66 8.99 1.97
CA GLU A 274 -10.69 9.22 2.97
C GLU A 274 -10.76 7.96 3.86
N LEU A 275 -10.10 7.97 5.01
CA LEU A 275 -10.13 6.82 5.92
C LEU A 275 -11.51 6.68 6.55
N ILE A 276 -12.10 5.51 6.44
CA ILE A 276 -13.41 5.16 7.00
C ILE A 276 -13.29 3.93 7.92
N GLN A 277 -14.22 3.83 8.86
CA GLN A 277 -14.30 2.64 9.72
C GLN A 277 -14.66 1.41 8.86
N PRO A 278 -14.08 0.24 9.14
CA PRO A 278 -14.42 -0.97 8.41
C PRO A 278 -15.91 -1.26 8.54
N LYS A 279 -16.56 -1.59 7.44
CA LYS A 279 -17.82 -2.35 7.50
C LYS A 279 -17.47 -3.61 8.29
N THR A 280 -18.29 -4.01 9.26
CA THR A 280 -18.05 -5.19 10.10
C THR A 280 -17.77 -6.39 9.18
N VAL A 281 -16.49 -6.63 8.89
CA VAL A 281 -16.06 -7.85 8.19
C VAL A 281 -15.89 -8.87 9.29
N THR A 282 -16.90 -9.70 9.51
CA THR A 282 -16.75 -10.88 10.36
C THR A 282 -15.74 -11.77 9.65
N ALA A 283 -14.53 -11.85 10.20
CA ALA A 283 -13.62 -12.94 9.89
C ALA A 283 -14.32 -14.23 10.38
N ASN A 284 -14.83 -15.00 9.43
CA ASN A 284 -15.34 -16.36 9.70
C ASN A 284 -14.17 -17.31 9.96
#